data_12eefccf4cc49985daee4f3f9512c174
#
_entry.id   12eefccf4cc49985daee4f3f9512c174
#
_cell.length_a   1.000
_cell.length_b   1.000
_cell.length_c   1.000
_cell.angle_alpha   90.00
_cell.angle_beta   90.00
_cell.angle_gamma   90.00
#
_symmetry.space_group_name_H-M   'P 1'
#
loop_
_entity.id
_entity.type
_entity.pdbx_description
1 polymer ?
#
loop_
_entity_poly.entity_id
_entity_poly.type
_entity_poly.pdbx_seq_one_letter_code
_entity_poly.pdbx_strand_id
1 'polypeptide(L)'
;MRIGIGNTAYLRDDNDDAGFARMRAHGYTSMNYDMADTALPLYGDAPAALERRMRAFRERAESHGITVDQTHGPWRWPPQDATEEQRTERFEKMCTALRATALLGAKCCVIHPVMPFGCDKDPAPERLWAINGAFFSRLSAEAERCGVAIGLENMPMPALSLARPAEILRLVREIGSAGLKICLDTGHCLVTGQQPGDAVRPIGRDLLAALHVHDNDGTGDFHRWPFTGKADWADFSAALGEIGFSGPLMLETSLRFFGHVPADCAEPLQIALSRIARHIADAAESG
;
A
#
# COMPACT_ATOMS: atom_id res chain seq x y z
N MET A 1 5.98 16.16 4.15
CA MET A 1 5.74 14.83 3.48
C MET A 1 5.39 15.03 2.00
N ARG A 2 5.78 14.09 1.10
CA ARG A 2 5.27 14.04 -0.27
C ARG A 2 3.82 13.55 -0.27
N ILE A 3 3.03 14.01 -1.26
CA ILE A 3 1.67 13.52 -1.48
C ILE A 3 1.70 12.58 -2.67
N GLY A 4 1.16 11.39 -2.48
CA GLY A 4 1.12 10.34 -3.48
C GLY A 4 -0.26 9.73 -3.69
N ILE A 5 -0.40 9.05 -4.82
CA ILE A 5 -1.59 8.30 -5.21
C ILE A 5 -1.17 7.13 -6.12
N GLY A 6 -2.03 6.11 -6.26
CA GLY A 6 -1.79 5.00 -7.17
C GLY A 6 -1.66 5.46 -8.64
N ASN A 7 -0.73 4.85 -9.38
CA ASN A 7 -0.52 5.14 -10.81
C ASN A 7 -1.81 4.95 -11.63
N THR A 8 -2.62 3.95 -11.31
CA THR A 8 -3.87 3.64 -12.02
C THR A 8 -4.94 4.73 -11.94
N ALA A 9 -4.78 5.70 -11.03
CA ALA A 9 -5.66 6.86 -10.95
C ALA A 9 -5.40 7.89 -12.07
N TYR A 10 -4.21 7.86 -12.68
CA TYR A 10 -3.76 8.86 -13.66
C TYR A 10 -3.25 8.27 -14.97
N LEU A 11 -2.57 7.12 -14.92
CA LEU A 11 -1.90 6.54 -16.08
C LEU A 11 -2.79 5.48 -16.74
N ARG A 12 -2.82 5.49 -18.08
CA ARG A 12 -3.46 4.47 -18.91
C ARG A 12 -2.52 3.28 -19.13
N ASP A 13 -1.22 3.57 -19.20
CA ASP A 13 -0.13 2.61 -19.33
C ASP A 13 1.20 3.23 -18.85
N ASP A 14 2.27 2.45 -18.88
CA ASP A 14 3.60 2.87 -18.43
C ASP A 14 4.24 4.01 -19.27
N ASN A 15 3.65 4.39 -20.40
CA ASN A 15 4.16 5.40 -21.32
C ASN A 15 3.29 6.66 -21.38
N ASP A 16 2.32 6.84 -20.48
CA ASP A 16 1.37 7.96 -20.51
C ASP A 16 1.95 9.27 -19.95
N ASP A 17 2.80 9.95 -20.75
CA ASP A 17 3.38 11.25 -20.40
C ASP A 17 2.33 12.30 -20.01
N ALA A 18 1.16 12.28 -20.66
CA ALA A 18 0.07 13.18 -20.33
C ALA A 18 -0.53 12.88 -18.95
N GLY A 19 -0.59 11.60 -18.57
CA GLY A 19 -1.01 11.16 -17.23
C GLY A 19 -0.04 11.64 -16.16
N PHE A 20 1.26 11.47 -16.35
CA PHE A 20 2.29 12.00 -15.43
C PHE A 20 2.20 13.52 -15.29
N ALA A 21 2.09 14.25 -16.41
CA ALA A 21 1.98 15.71 -16.40
C ALA A 21 0.73 16.17 -15.62
N ARG A 22 -0.44 15.54 -15.82
CA ARG A 22 -1.66 15.83 -15.06
C ARG A 22 -1.47 15.53 -13.56
N MET A 23 -0.90 14.37 -13.22
CA MET A 23 -0.62 13.99 -11.84
C MET A 23 0.23 15.06 -11.14
N ARG A 24 1.29 15.51 -11.80
CA ARG A 24 2.16 16.58 -11.27
C ARG A 24 1.44 17.91 -11.16
N ALA A 25 0.66 18.31 -12.16
CA ALA A 25 -0.12 19.55 -12.16
C ALA A 25 -1.18 19.57 -11.03
N HIS A 26 -1.73 18.42 -10.66
CA HIS A 26 -2.70 18.31 -9.57
C HIS A 26 -2.05 18.28 -8.17
N GLY A 27 -0.71 18.38 -8.07
CA GLY A 27 0.01 18.52 -6.81
C GLY A 27 0.60 17.24 -6.23
N TYR A 28 0.52 16.12 -6.94
CA TYR A 28 1.18 14.89 -6.55
C TYR A 28 2.65 14.89 -6.92
N THR A 29 3.49 14.37 -6.04
CA THR A 29 4.94 14.26 -6.23
C THR A 29 5.45 12.85 -5.94
N SER A 30 4.57 11.98 -5.52
CA SER A 30 4.82 10.59 -5.15
C SER A 30 3.81 9.67 -5.80
N MET A 31 4.20 8.40 -5.97
CA MET A 31 3.36 7.39 -6.61
C MET A 31 3.49 6.05 -5.91
N ASN A 32 2.36 5.33 -5.80
CA ASN A 32 2.33 3.89 -5.62
C ASN A 32 2.23 3.24 -7.01
N TYR A 33 3.20 2.39 -7.38
CA TYR A 33 3.12 1.61 -8.61
C TYR A 33 2.41 0.28 -8.34
N ASP A 34 1.27 0.10 -8.97
CA ASP A 34 0.41 -1.06 -8.76
C ASP A 34 0.87 -2.27 -9.59
N MET A 35 1.18 -3.37 -8.91
CA MET A 35 1.51 -4.67 -9.47
C MET A 35 0.53 -5.76 -8.97
N ALA A 36 -0.66 -5.36 -8.48
CA ALA A 36 -1.60 -6.30 -7.88
C ALA A 36 -2.15 -7.32 -8.88
N ASP A 37 -2.38 -6.92 -10.14
CA ASP A 37 -2.84 -7.86 -11.16
C ASP A 37 -1.76 -8.90 -11.49
N THR A 38 -2.03 -10.15 -11.12
CA THR A 38 -1.12 -11.28 -11.33
C THR A 38 -0.93 -11.68 -12.79
N ALA A 39 -1.69 -11.10 -13.72
CA ALA A 39 -1.56 -11.29 -15.17
C ALA A 39 -0.65 -10.24 -15.84
N LEU A 40 -0.14 -9.26 -15.09
CA LEU A 40 0.77 -8.26 -15.63
C LEU A 40 1.98 -8.90 -16.32
N PRO A 41 2.40 -8.40 -17.49
CA PRO A 41 3.54 -8.94 -18.24
C PRO A 41 4.83 -9.04 -17.42
N LEU A 42 5.05 -8.14 -16.46
CA LEU A 42 6.24 -8.12 -15.62
C LEU A 42 6.50 -9.46 -14.89
N TYR A 43 5.45 -10.23 -14.57
CA TYR A 43 5.58 -11.53 -13.91
C TYR A 43 6.08 -12.65 -14.83
N GLY A 44 6.02 -12.46 -16.15
CA GLY A 44 6.59 -13.35 -17.15
C GLY A 44 7.88 -12.85 -17.79
N ASP A 45 8.32 -11.64 -17.45
CA ASP A 45 9.51 -11.03 -18.03
C ASP A 45 10.79 -11.77 -17.58
N ALA A 46 11.71 -12.02 -18.51
CA ALA A 46 13.06 -12.38 -18.16
C ALA A 46 13.73 -11.23 -17.37
N PRO A 47 14.72 -11.52 -16.48
CA PRO A 47 15.31 -10.50 -15.61
C PRO A 47 15.78 -9.22 -16.32
N ALA A 48 16.41 -9.34 -17.48
CA ALA A 48 16.86 -8.18 -18.25
C ALA A 48 15.68 -7.37 -18.88
N ALA A 49 14.55 -8.03 -19.19
CA ALA A 49 13.37 -7.34 -19.68
C ALA A 49 12.67 -6.56 -18.56
N LEU A 50 12.53 -7.19 -17.38
CA LEU A 50 12.03 -6.54 -16.17
C LEU A 50 12.87 -5.30 -15.81
N GLU A 51 14.20 -5.44 -15.81
CA GLU A 51 15.10 -4.32 -15.50
C GLU A 51 14.90 -3.15 -16.48
N ARG A 52 14.89 -3.40 -17.78
CA ARG A 52 14.67 -2.34 -18.79
C ARG A 52 13.32 -1.66 -18.59
N ARG A 53 12.24 -2.43 -18.40
CA ARG A 53 10.88 -1.91 -18.19
C ARG A 53 10.82 -0.99 -16.97
N MET A 54 11.29 -1.47 -15.81
CA MET A 54 11.16 -0.74 -14.55
C MET A 54 12.06 0.51 -14.53
N ARG A 55 13.27 0.43 -15.07
CA ARG A 55 14.14 1.60 -15.20
C ARG A 55 13.56 2.65 -16.14
N ALA A 56 13.03 2.25 -17.30
CA ALA A 56 12.39 3.18 -18.23
C ALA A 56 11.17 3.87 -17.61
N PHE A 57 10.35 3.12 -16.85
CA PHE A 57 9.24 3.71 -16.11
C PHE A 57 9.72 4.72 -15.07
N ARG A 58 10.71 4.33 -14.25
CA ARG A 58 11.30 5.21 -13.23
C ARG A 58 11.83 6.51 -13.84
N GLU A 59 12.66 6.42 -14.88
CA GLU A 59 13.23 7.57 -15.57
C GLU A 59 12.16 8.51 -16.11
N ARG A 60 11.08 7.94 -16.66
CA ARG A 60 9.91 8.70 -17.13
C ARG A 60 9.21 9.41 -15.98
N ALA A 61 8.87 8.71 -14.89
CA ALA A 61 8.26 9.32 -13.70
C ALA A 61 9.11 10.47 -13.15
N GLU A 62 10.42 10.24 -12.99
CA GLU A 62 11.37 11.24 -12.50
C GLU A 62 11.47 12.46 -13.44
N SER A 63 11.40 12.27 -14.77
CA SER A 63 11.40 13.38 -15.75
C SER A 63 10.18 14.31 -15.61
N HIS A 64 9.07 13.78 -15.06
CA HIS A 64 7.88 14.56 -14.73
C HIS A 64 7.86 15.05 -13.27
N GLY A 65 8.94 14.86 -12.50
CA GLY A 65 9.01 15.24 -11.08
C GLY A 65 8.15 14.37 -10.15
N ILE A 66 7.92 13.12 -10.52
CA ILE A 66 7.21 12.10 -9.72
C ILE A 66 8.22 11.05 -9.25
N THR A 67 8.19 10.71 -7.97
CA THR A 67 8.99 9.62 -7.40
C THR A 67 8.09 8.41 -7.15
N VAL A 68 8.54 7.22 -7.53
CA VAL A 68 7.89 5.97 -7.08
C VAL A 68 8.40 5.68 -5.68
N ASP A 69 7.59 5.91 -4.64
CA ASP A 69 8.01 5.73 -3.25
C ASP A 69 7.62 4.38 -2.67
N GLN A 70 6.51 3.83 -3.13
CA GLN A 70 6.05 2.49 -2.77
C GLN A 70 5.43 1.78 -3.97
N THR A 71 5.28 0.49 -3.86
CA THR A 71 4.61 -0.36 -4.85
C THR A 71 3.61 -1.26 -4.14
N HIS A 72 2.62 -1.76 -4.86
CA HIS A 72 1.72 -2.80 -4.38
C HIS A 72 2.05 -4.13 -5.05
N GLY A 73 2.24 -5.18 -4.27
CA GLY A 73 2.56 -6.52 -4.77
C GLY A 73 1.34 -7.30 -5.29
N PRO A 74 1.57 -8.53 -5.79
CA PRO A 74 0.51 -9.32 -6.43
C PRO A 74 -0.60 -9.69 -5.45
N TRP A 75 -1.85 -9.52 -5.91
CA TRP A 75 -3.05 -9.81 -5.15
C TRP A 75 -4.12 -10.44 -6.05
N ARG A 76 -4.89 -11.39 -5.52
CA ARG A 76 -6.05 -11.97 -6.21
C ARG A 76 -7.29 -11.90 -5.34
N TRP A 77 -8.38 -11.50 -5.93
CA TRP A 77 -9.68 -11.57 -5.29
C TRP A 77 -10.62 -12.51 -6.05
N PRO A 78 -11.24 -13.51 -5.39
CA PRO A 78 -10.98 -13.94 -4.00
C PRO A 78 -9.54 -14.49 -3.82
N PRO A 79 -9.02 -14.54 -2.56
CA PRO A 79 -7.66 -15.03 -2.29
C PRO A 79 -7.46 -16.46 -2.81
N GLN A 80 -6.31 -16.71 -3.46
CA GLN A 80 -5.91 -18.02 -3.98
C GLN A 80 -4.64 -18.48 -3.25
N ASP A 81 -4.80 -18.81 -1.96
CA ASP A 81 -3.71 -19.17 -1.05
C ASP A 81 -3.94 -20.54 -0.38
N ALA A 82 -4.98 -21.29 -0.80
CA ALA A 82 -5.43 -22.47 -0.08
C ALA A 82 -4.42 -23.64 -0.14
N THR A 83 -3.77 -23.81 -1.29
CA THR A 83 -2.79 -24.91 -1.49
C THR A 83 -1.36 -24.40 -1.40
N GLU A 84 -0.42 -25.35 -1.23
CA GLU A 84 1.02 -25.01 -1.21
C GLU A 84 1.50 -24.53 -2.57
N GLU A 85 0.98 -25.09 -3.65
CA GLU A 85 1.29 -24.67 -5.03
C GLU A 85 0.87 -23.24 -5.28
N GLN A 86 -0.35 -22.86 -4.84
CA GLN A 86 -0.83 -21.47 -4.95
C GLN A 86 0.05 -20.50 -4.16
N ARG A 87 0.44 -20.85 -2.94
CA ARG A 87 1.35 -20.04 -2.12
C ARG A 87 2.75 -19.96 -2.71
N THR A 88 3.23 -21.03 -3.35
CA THR A 88 4.52 -21.04 -4.05
C THR A 88 4.49 -20.11 -5.26
N GLU A 89 3.47 -20.19 -6.11
CA GLU A 89 3.29 -19.27 -7.25
C GLU A 89 3.24 -17.81 -6.77
N ARG A 90 2.47 -17.54 -5.72
CA ARG A 90 2.38 -16.21 -5.12
C ARG A 90 3.73 -15.72 -4.62
N PHE A 91 4.49 -16.59 -3.94
CA PHE A 91 5.83 -16.27 -3.45
C PHE A 91 6.79 -15.88 -4.58
N GLU A 92 6.80 -16.61 -5.69
CA GLU A 92 7.64 -16.32 -6.86
C GLU A 92 7.27 -14.96 -7.49
N LYS A 93 5.98 -14.67 -7.63
CA LYS A 93 5.50 -13.37 -8.10
C LYS A 93 5.87 -12.25 -7.15
N MET A 94 5.77 -12.46 -5.83
CA MET A 94 6.21 -11.48 -4.84
C MET A 94 7.73 -11.23 -4.91
N CYS A 95 8.54 -12.25 -5.13
CA CYS A 95 9.99 -12.05 -5.36
C CYS A 95 10.24 -11.20 -6.62
N THR A 96 9.44 -11.36 -7.66
CA THR A 96 9.51 -10.50 -8.86
C THR A 96 9.08 -9.07 -8.54
N ALA A 97 8.01 -8.89 -7.76
CA ALA A 97 7.55 -7.57 -7.31
C ALA A 97 8.60 -6.85 -6.45
N LEU A 98 9.28 -7.54 -5.54
CA LEU A 98 10.37 -6.96 -4.73
C LEU A 98 11.54 -6.48 -5.61
N ARG A 99 11.92 -7.26 -6.63
CA ARG A 99 12.94 -6.84 -7.61
C ARG A 99 12.47 -5.63 -8.41
N ALA A 100 11.23 -5.62 -8.88
CA ALA A 100 10.64 -4.48 -9.58
C ALA A 100 10.62 -3.23 -8.70
N THR A 101 10.26 -3.37 -7.41
CA THR A 101 10.27 -2.29 -6.42
C THR A 101 11.66 -1.64 -6.31
N ALA A 102 12.72 -2.45 -6.20
CA ALA A 102 14.09 -1.96 -6.14
C ALA A 102 14.50 -1.22 -7.44
N LEU A 103 14.14 -1.77 -8.61
CA LEU A 103 14.44 -1.16 -9.92
C LEU A 103 13.69 0.16 -10.14
N LEU A 104 12.47 0.28 -9.63
CA LEU A 104 11.70 1.51 -9.60
C LEU A 104 12.27 2.57 -8.65
N GLY A 105 13.21 2.19 -7.77
CA GLY A 105 13.78 3.07 -6.75
C GLY A 105 12.95 3.20 -5.49
N ALA A 106 11.81 2.52 -5.42
CA ALA A 106 10.96 2.49 -4.24
C ALA A 106 11.63 1.73 -3.09
N LYS A 107 11.21 2.03 -1.86
CA LYS A 107 11.78 1.40 -0.65
C LYS A 107 10.86 0.39 -0.01
N CYS A 108 9.58 0.38 -0.38
CA CYS A 108 8.57 -0.48 0.21
C CYS A 108 7.68 -1.11 -0.87
N CYS A 109 7.47 -2.42 -0.77
CA CYS A 109 6.45 -3.17 -1.51
C CYS A 109 5.34 -3.57 -0.54
N VAL A 110 4.14 -3.04 -0.73
CA VAL A 110 2.97 -3.40 0.08
C VAL A 110 2.49 -4.79 -0.32
N ILE A 111 2.25 -5.63 0.66
CA ILE A 111 1.84 -7.03 0.48
C ILE A 111 0.80 -7.39 1.55
N HIS A 112 -0.28 -8.05 1.11
CA HIS A 112 -1.32 -8.57 1.99
C HIS A 112 -0.90 -9.88 2.67
N PRO A 113 -1.44 -10.21 3.86
CA PRO A 113 -1.27 -11.51 4.48
C PRO A 113 -1.71 -12.66 3.57
N VAL A 114 -1.14 -13.84 3.79
CA VAL A 114 -1.60 -15.10 3.16
C VAL A 114 -2.90 -15.54 3.81
N MET A 115 -3.92 -15.83 3.01
CA MET A 115 -5.28 -16.18 3.46
C MET A 115 -5.65 -17.61 3.03
N PRO A 116 -5.09 -18.65 3.69
CA PRO A 116 -5.23 -20.04 3.26
C PRO A 116 -6.63 -20.61 3.41
N PHE A 117 -7.49 -19.92 4.18
CA PHE A 117 -8.88 -20.35 4.44
C PHE A 117 -9.92 -19.39 3.83
N GLY A 118 -9.48 -18.47 2.94
CA GLY A 118 -10.30 -17.37 2.43
C GLY A 118 -10.33 -16.17 3.37
N CYS A 119 -11.28 -15.26 3.17
CA CYS A 119 -11.35 -13.98 3.88
C CYS A 119 -12.53 -13.86 4.84
N ASP A 120 -13.50 -14.81 4.81
CA ASP A 120 -14.75 -14.69 5.57
C ASP A 120 -14.70 -15.30 6.96
N LYS A 121 -13.73 -16.17 7.21
CA LYS A 121 -13.58 -16.91 8.46
C LYS A 121 -12.14 -17.36 8.68
N ASP A 122 -11.79 -17.55 9.94
CA ASP A 122 -10.54 -18.18 10.35
C ASP A 122 -10.82 -19.42 11.19
N PRO A 123 -10.97 -20.59 10.56
CA PRO A 123 -11.28 -21.84 11.25
C PRO A 123 -10.08 -22.43 12.00
N ALA A 124 -8.86 -21.92 11.77
CA ALA A 124 -7.63 -22.42 12.34
C ALA A 124 -6.60 -21.28 12.53
N PRO A 125 -6.82 -20.37 13.51
CA PRO A 125 -5.97 -19.19 13.73
C PRO A 125 -4.49 -19.51 13.90
N GLU A 126 -4.15 -20.56 14.65
CA GLU A 126 -2.75 -20.98 14.86
C GLU A 126 -2.09 -21.44 13.54
N ARG A 127 -2.83 -22.12 12.69
CA ARG A 127 -2.33 -22.56 11.38
C ARG A 127 -2.17 -21.39 10.41
N LEU A 128 -3.12 -20.44 10.40
CA LEU A 128 -3.01 -19.20 9.63
C LEU A 128 -1.75 -18.45 10.05
N TRP A 129 -1.54 -18.32 11.36
CA TRP A 129 -0.36 -17.65 11.93
C TRP A 129 0.94 -18.35 11.52
N ALA A 130 1.02 -19.68 11.67
CA ALA A 130 2.21 -20.44 11.31
C ALA A 130 2.55 -20.35 9.80
N ILE A 131 1.54 -20.40 8.94
CA ILE A 131 1.72 -20.23 7.48
C ILE A 131 2.28 -18.84 7.16
N ASN A 132 1.69 -17.78 7.72
CA ASN A 132 2.17 -16.40 7.51
C ASN A 132 3.57 -16.19 8.09
N GLY A 133 3.84 -16.69 9.30
CA GLY A 133 5.17 -16.64 9.92
C GLY A 133 6.25 -17.26 9.03
N ALA A 134 6.03 -18.47 8.54
CA ALA A 134 6.96 -19.17 7.65
C ALA A 134 7.10 -18.45 6.29
N PHE A 135 5.98 -17.99 5.71
CA PHE A 135 5.96 -17.30 4.42
C PHE A 135 6.74 -15.97 4.47
N PHE A 136 6.40 -15.11 5.43
CA PHE A 136 7.02 -13.79 5.54
C PHE A 136 8.46 -13.84 6.08
N SER A 137 8.86 -14.84 6.88
CA SER A 137 10.27 -15.05 7.24
C SER A 137 11.13 -15.30 6.00
N ARG A 138 10.64 -16.10 5.05
CA ARG A 138 11.35 -16.36 3.79
C ARG A 138 11.32 -15.14 2.86
N LEU A 139 10.16 -14.50 2.72
CA LEU A 139 9.98 -13.38 1.80
C LEU A 139 10.74 -12.14 2.24
N SER A 140 10.84 -11.88 3.55
CA SER A 140 11.61 -10.77 4.08
C SER A 140 13.11 -10.89 3.82
N ALA A 141 13.65 -12.11 3.79
CA ALA A 141 15.04 -12.34 3.38
C ALA A 141 15.26 -11.98 1.89
N GLU A 142 14.27 -12.20 1.02
CA GLU A 142 14.32 -11.72 -0.37
C GLU A 142 14.26 -10.19 -0.45
N ALA A 143 13.42 -9.55 0.37
CA ALA A 143 13.31 -8.10 0.43
C ALA A 143 14.66 -7.47 0.85
N GLU A 144 15.31 -8.02 1.86
CA GLU A 144 16.66 -7.57 2.30
C GLU A 144 17.69 -7.71 1.17
N ARG A 145 17.69 -8.83 0.43
CA ARG A 145 18.57 -9.00 -0.74
C ARG A 145 18.32 -7.99 -1.85
N CYS A 146 17.08 -7.57 -2.02
CA CYS A 146 16.71 -6.51 -2.98
C CYS A 146 16.98 -5.09 -2.45
N GLY A 147 17.31 -4.92 -1.17
CA GLY A 147 17.49 -3.61 -0.54
C GLY A 147 16.19 -2.82 -0.36
N VAL A 148 15.06 -3.53 -0.21
CA VAL A 148 13.72 -2.98 0.01
C VAL A 148 13.08 -3.61 1.24
N ALA A 149 11.97 -3.05 1.70
CA ALA A 149 11.13 -3.65 2.74
C ALA A 149 9.78 -4.09 2.18
N ILE A 150 9.20 -5.12 2.81
CA ILE A 150 7.79 -5.44 2.69
C ILE A 150 7.02 -4.54 3.66
N GLY A 151 6.00 -3.86 3.20
CA GLY A 151 4.95 -3.27 4.02
C GLY A 151 3.80 -4.27 4.17
N LEU A 152 3.80 -5.05 5.24
CA LEU A 152 2.69 -5.98 5.50
C LEU A 152 1.46 -5.18 5.94
N GLU A 153 0.37 -5.33 5.20
CA GLU A 153 -0.81 -4.49 5.34
C GLU A 153 -1.84 -5.09 6.30
N ASN A 154 -2.46 -4.24 7.13
CA ASN A 154 -3.65 -4.60 7.89
C ASN A 154 -4.87 -4.67 6.97
N MET A 155 -5.79 -5.61 7.20
CA MET A 155 -6.84 -5.97 6.26
C MET A 155 -8.25 -5.64 6.79
N PRO A 156 -9.24 -5.40 5.88
CA PRO A 156 -10.61 -5.06 6.26
C PRO A 156 -11.47 -6.30 6.57
N MET A 157 -10.89 -7.36 7.14
CA MET A 157 -11.55 -8.64 7.40
C MET A 157 -11.55 -8.97 8.89
N PRO A 158 -12.51 -8.43 9.69
CA PRO A 158 -12.51 -8.58 11.16
C PRO A 158 -12.56 -10.03 11.66
N ALA A 159 -13.00 -10.97 10.80
CA ALA A 159 -13.07 -12.39 11.10
C ALA A 159 -11.71 -13.11 11.09
N LEU A 160 -10.69 -12.50 10.50
CA LEU A 160 -9.35 -13.09 10.43
C LEU A 160 -8.50 -12.71 11.64
N SER A 161 -7.70 -13.66 12.12
CA SER A 161 -6.76 -13.47 13.24
C SER A 161 -5.46 -12.75 12.85
N LEU A 162 -5.32 -12.33 11.60
CA LEU A 162 -4.20 -11.56 11.08
C LEU A 162 -4.74 -10.45 10.15
N ALA A 163 -5.57 -9.58 10.69
CA ALA A 163 -6.18 -8.48 9.98
C ALA A 163 -5.93 -7.12 10.66
N ARG A 164 -6.01 -7.09 11.99
CA ARG A 164 -5.89 -5.84 12.75
C ARG A 164 -4.45 -5.35 12.84
N PRO A 165 -4.22 -4.02 12.93
CA PRO A 165 -2.88 -3.46 13.10
C PRO A 165 -2.05 -4.10 14.22
N ALA A 166 -2.67 -4.40 15.36
CA ALA A 166 -2.00 -5.04 16.50
C ALA A 166 -1.51 -6.46 16.18
N GLU A 167 -2.26 -7.22 15.39
CA GLU A 167 -1.92 -8.58 14.98
C GLU A 167 -0.78 -8.54 13.96
N ILE A 168 -0.85 -7.63 12.99
CA ILE A 168 0.24 -7.38 12.03
C ILE A 168 1.52 -6.97 12.75
N LEU A 169 1.44 -6.03 13.68
CA LEU A 169 2.58 -5.57 14.48
C LEU A 169 3.21 -6.72 15.29
N ARG A 170 2.38 -7.58 15.87
CA ARG A 170 2.85 -8.75 16.60
C ARG A 170 3.63 -9.70 15.65
N LEU A 171 3.09 -10.03 14.48
CA LEU A 171 3.77 -10.92 13.52
C LEU A 171 5.09 -10.32 13.04
N VAL A 172 5.11 -9.03 12.70
CA VAL A 172 6.32 -8.33 12.26
C VAL A 172 7.40 -8.37 13.35
N ARG A 173 7.04 -8.15 14.62
CA ARG A 173 7.97 -8.24 15.76
C ARG A 173 8.46 -9.66 16.03
N GLU A 174 7.59 -10.67 15.91
CA GLU A 174 7.96 -12.08 16.09
C GLU A 174 8.96 -12.55 15.02
N ILE A 175 8.80 -12.09 13.77
CA ILE A 175 9.75 -12.41 12.68
C ILE A 175 11.04 -11.63 12.87
N GLY A 176 11.00 -10.37 13.25
CA GLY A 176 12.16 -9.55 13.59
C GLY A 176 13.12 -9.24 12.43
N SER A 177 12.68 -9.38 11.16
CA SER A 177 13.49 -9.10 9.97
C SER A 177 13.51 -7.61 9.63
N ALA A 178 14.66 -7.08 9.23
CA ALA A 178 14.79 -5.71 8.73
C ALA A 178 14.01 -5.50 7.41
N GLY A 179 13.80 -6.56 6.64
CA GLY A 179 13.06 -6.57 5.38
C GLY A 179 11.53 -6.65 5.56
N LEU A 180 11.01 -6.74 6.81
CA LEU A 180 9.57 -6.79 7.08
C LEU A 180 9.14 -5.62 7.95
N LYS A 181 8.29 -4.79 7.44
CA LYS A 181 7.72 -3.58 8.03
C LYS A 181 6.18 -3.62 7.89
N ILE A 182 5.54 -2.52 8.17
CA ILE A 182 4.08 -2.38 8.14
C ILE A 182 3.69 -1.32 7.12
N CYS A 183 2.69 -1.64 6.31
CA CYS A 183 1.83 -0.67 5.65
C CYS A 183 0.59 -0.50 6.52
N LEU A 184 0.28 0.72 6.95
CA LEU A 184 -0.95 1.00 7.65
C LEU A 184 -1.99 1.51 6.67
N ASP A 185 -3.07 0.73 6.51
CA ASP A 185 -4.28 1.18 5.82
C ASP A 185 -5.25 1.78 6.84
N THR A 186 -5.59 3.06 6.62
CA THR A 186 -6.42 3.85 7.55
C THR A 186 -7.90 3.46 7.49
N GLY A 187 -8.40 3.11 6.31
CA GLY A 187 -9.78 2.69 6.13
C GLY A 187 -10.04 1.29 6.68
N HIS A 188 -9.07 0.37 6.53
CA HIS A 188 -9.13 -0.98 7.12
C HIS A 188 -9.10 -0.93 8.66
N CYS A 189 -8.40 0.06 9.26
CA CYS A 189 -8.50 0.29 10.71
C CYS A 189 -9.95 0.50 11.13
N LEU A 190 -10.69 1.37 10.44
CA LEU A 190 -12.08 1.66 10.77
C LEU A 190 -12.99 0.44 10.62
N VAL A 191 -12.78 -0.37 9.58
CA VAL A 191 -13.55 -1.61 9.36
C VAL A 191 -13.30 -2.62 10.50
N THR A 192 -12.09 -2.63 11.06
CA THR A 192 -11.75 -3.49 12.21
C THR A 192 -12.00 -2.84 13.57
N GLY A 193 -12.62 -1.64 13.59
CA GLY A 193 -13.09 -0.96 14.81
C GLY A 193 -12.02 -0.17 15.56
N GLN A 194 -10.94 0.24 14.88
CA GLN A 194 -9.84 1.01 15.47
C GLN A 194 -9.67 2.36 14.75
N GLN A 195 -9.31 3.41 15.49
CA GLN A 195 -8.88 4.67 14.87
C GLN A 195 -7.44 4.55 14.33
N PRO A 196 -7.13 5.17 13.17
CA PRO A 196 -5.80 5.08 12.58
C PRO A 196 -4.67 5.63 13.48
N GLY A 197 -4.91 6.74 14.20
CA GLY A 197 -3.93 7.31 15.13
C GLY A 197 -3.55 6.36 16.27
N ASP A 198 -4.52 5.59 16.79
CA ASP A 198 -4.28 4.56 17.80
C ASP A 198 -3.41 3.41 17.27
N ALA A 199 -3.41 3.17 15.98
CA ALA A 199 -2.57 2.15 15.34
C ALA A 199 -1.16 2.68 15.05
N VAL A 200 -1.02 3.95 14.61
CA VAL A 200 0.27 4.59 14.29
C VAL A 200 1.23 4.57 15.49
N ARG A 201 0.75 4.99 16.67
CA ARG A 201 1.60 5.15 17.85
C ARG A 201 2.35 3.88 18.27
N PRO A 202 1.70 2.70 18.44
CA PRO A 202 2.40 1.47 18.84
C PRO A 202 3.27 0.87 17.74
N ILE A 203 2.97 1.15 16.45
CA ILE A 203 3.81 0.75 15.31
C ILE A 203 5.12 1.51 15.36
N GLY A 204 5.06 2.82 15.53
CA GLY A 204 6.21 3.69 15.63
C GLY A 204 6.97 3.86 14.30
N ARG A 205 7.90 4.82 14.31
CA ARG A 205 8.66 5.22 13.10
C ARG A 205 9.41 4.06 12.43
N ASP A 206 10.03 3.19 13.23
CA ASP A 206 10.95 2.18 12.70
C ASP A 206 10.24 1.06 11.94
N LEU A 207 8.97 0.81 12.26
CA LEU A 207 8.18 -0.25 11.63
C LEU A 207 7.15 0.27 10.62
N LEU A 208 6.74 1.54 10.68
CA LEU A 208 5.80 2.11 9.70
C LEU A 208 6.55 2.50 8.42
N ALA A 209 6.43 1.69 7.37
CA ALA A 209 7.14 1.89 6.10
C ALA A 209 6.28 2.52 5.01
N ALA A 210 4.97 2.29 5.03
CA ALA A 210 4.03 2.76 4.02
C ALA A 210 2.68 3.10 4.65
N LEU A 211 1.91 3.90 3.94
CA LEU A 211 0.53 4.24 4.26
C LEU A 211 -0.36 3.97 3.05
N HIS A 212 -1.56 3.46 3.30
CA HIS A 212 -2.72 3.54 2.42
C HIS A 212 -3.76 4.42 3.09
N VAL A 213 -3.98 5.61 2.52
CA VAL A 213 -4.80 6.65 3.16
C VAL A 213 -6.12 6.80 2.44
N HIS A 214 -7.17 6.39 3.11
CA HIS A 214 -8.56 6.59 2.74
C HIS A 214 -9.45 6.53 3.97
N ASP A 215 -10.72 6.91 3.83
CA ASP A 215 -11.70 6.90 4.89
C ASP A 215 -12.72 5.79 4.67
N ASN A 216 -13.39 5.39 5.73
CA ASN A 216 -14.52 4.45 5.71
C ASN A 216 -15.53 4.79 6.81
N ASP A 217 -16.74 4.24 6.72
CA ASP A 217 -17.77 4.40 7.75
C ASP A 217 -17.76 3.26 8.80
N GLY A 218 -16.79 2.34 8.70
CA GLY A 218 -16.65 1.20 9.58
C GLY A 218 -17.55 -0.01 9.22
N THR A 219 -18.31 0.05 8.13
CA THR A 219 -19.20 -1.05 7.70
C THR A 219 -18.66 -1.87 6.55
N GLY A 220 -17.66 -1.33 5.82
CA GLY A 220 -17.04 -1.99 4.68
C GLY A 220 -15.86 -1.19 4.15
N ASP A 221 -15.15 -1.80 3.21
CA ASP A 221 -14.01 -1.19 2.56
C ASP A 221 -14.45 -0.42 1.30
N PHE A 222 -14.70 0.88 1.46
CA PHE A 222 -15.28 1.74 0.43
C PHE A 222 -14.28 2.71 -0.20
N HIS A 223 -13.04 2.78 0.28
CA HIS A 223 -12.02 3.72 -0.19
C HIS A 223 -12.53 5.16 -0.30
N ARG A 224 -13.26 5.64 0.71
CA ARG A 224 -13.82 6.99 0.76
C ARG A 224 -12.71 8.04 0.83
N TRP A 225 -13.02 9.24 0.38
CA TRP A 225 -12.11 10.35 0.57
C TRP A 225 -11.93 10.68 2.05
N PRO A 226 -10.72 11.10 2.49
CA PRO A 226 -10.52 11.62 3.83
C PRO A 226 -11.56 12.71 4.17
N PHE A 227 -12.02 12.71 5.42
CA PHE A 227 -13.10 13.55 5.97
C PHE A 227 -14.51 13.20 5.46
N THR A 228 -14.73 12.08 4.79
CA THR A 228 -16.07 11.63 4.37
C THR A 228 -16.54 10.36 5.07
N GLY A 229 -15.77 9.86 6.02
CA GLY A 229 -16.07 8.70 6.86
C GLY A 229 -15.94 9.01 8.35
N LYS A 230 -15.30 8.12 9.11
CA LYS A 230 -15.21 8.16 10.58
C LYS A 230 -13.79 8.29 11.13
N ALA A 231 -12.78 8.45 10.27
CA ALA A 231 -11.41 8.63 10.74
C ALA A 231 -11.24 9.97 11.46
N ASP A 232 -10.61 9.94 12.62
CA ASP A 232 -10.12 11.15 13.29
C ASP A 232 -8.80 11.59 12.65
N TRP A 233 -8.91 12.44 11.63
CA TRP A 233 -7.76 12.92 10.86
C TRP A 233 -6.86 13.83 11.67
N ALA A 234 -7.40 14.53 12.67
CA ALA A 234 -6.59 15.38 13.57
C ALA A 234 -5.68 14.51 14.45
N ASP A 235 -6.25 13.45 15.06
CA ASP A 235 -5.48 12.51 15.87
C ASP A 235 -4.50 11.69 15.00
N PHE A 236 -4.91 11.27 13.79
CA PHE A 236 -4.00 10.59 12.85
C PHE A 236 -2.79 11.45 12.47
N SER A 237 -3.02 12.72 12.13
CA SER A 237 -1.93 13.65 11.82
C SER A 237 -1.00 13.87 13.02
N ALA A 238 -1.57 14.06 14.21
CA ALA A 238 -0.79 14.18 15.45
C ALA A 238 0.06 12.94 15.71
N ALA A 239 -0.52 11.73 15.56
CA ALA A 239 0.19 10.47 15.74
C ALA A 239 1.36 10.30 14.75
N LEU A 240 1.21 10.70 13.49
CA LEU A 240 2.30 10.71 12.51
C LEU A 240 3.43 11.67 12.91
N GLY A 241 3.07 12.87 13.41
CA GLY A 241 4.02 13.85 13.95
C GLY A 241 4.76 13.32 15.17
N GLU A 242 4.05 12.76 16.15
CA GLU A 242 4.61 12.19 17.38
C GLU A 242 5.68 11.12 17.11
N ILE A 243 5.45 10.24 16.11
CA ILE A 243 6.44 9.21 15.74
C ILE A 243 7.52 9.72 14.79
N GLY A 244 7.40 10.97 14.27
CA GLY A 244 8.32 11.53 13.29
C GLY A 244 8.26 10.83 11.93
N PHE A 245 7.08 10.40 11.47
CA PHE A 245 6.92 9.78 10.16
C PHE A 245 7.29 10.76 9.04
N SER A 246 8.16 10.33 8.13
CA SER A 246 8.69 11.16 7.04
C SER A 246 8.46 10.57 5.64
N GLY A 247 7.74 9.44 5.57
CA GLY A 247 7.35 8.82 4.30
C GLY A 247 6.29 9.65 3.55
N PRO A 248 5.87 9.21 2.35
CA PRO A 248 4.79 9.85 1.63
C PRO A 248 3.44 9.59 2.30
N LEU A 249 2.55 10.57 2.26
CA LEU A 249 1.13 10.35 2.51
C LEU A 249 0.53 9.83 1.21
N MET A 250 0.32 8.51 1.15
CA MET A 250 -0.10 7.82 -0.06
C MET A 250 -1.60 7.53 -0.03
N LEU A 251 -2.33 8.20 -0.90
CA LEU A 251 -3.77 7.99 -1.03
C LEU A 251 -4.07 6.66 -1.73
N GLU A 252 -4.99 5.90 -1.16
CA GLU A 252 -5.58 4.71 -1.78
C GLU A 252 -7.08 4.93 -2.05
N THR A 253 -7.39 6.05 -2.60
CA THR A 253 -8.74 6.42 -3.04
C THR A 253 -8.68 7.14 -4.37
N SER A 254 -9.82 7.27 -5.03
CA SER A 254 -9.91 7.92 -6.34
C SER A 254 -11.29 8.52 -6.55
N LEU A 255 -11.55 9.03 -7.76
CA LEU A 255 -12.89 9.49 -8.15
C LEU A 255 -13.94 8.37 -8.19
N ARG A 256 -13.54 7.10 -8.17
CA ARG A 256 -14.48 5.94 -8.15
C ARG A 256 -15.44 5.98 -6.97
N PHE A 257 -15.04 6.62 -5.86
CA PHE A 257 -15.92 6.84 -4.71
C PHE A 257 -17.25 7.54 -5.09
N PHE A 258 -17.22 8.45 -6.05
CA PHE A 258 -18.41 9.18 -6.51
C PHE A 258 -19.25 8.44 -7.56
N GLY A 259 -18.81 7.23 -7.97
CA GLY A 259 -19.43 6.50 -9.07
C GLY A 259 -19.15 7.19 -10.42
N HIS A 260 -20.17 7.78 -11.05
CA HIS A 260 -20.00 8.53 -12.28
C HIS A 260 -19.69 10.00 -11.99
N VAL A 261 -18.53 10.47 -12.42
CA VAL A 261 -18.14 11.88 -12.36
C VAL A 261 -18.14 12.48 -13.76
N PRO A 262 -18.90 13.57 -14.01
CA PRO A 262 -18.82 14.30 -15.27
C PRO A 262 -17.39 14.74 -15.57
N ALA A 263 -16.99 14.72 -16.85
CA ALA A 263 -15.61 14.99 -17.26
C ALA A 263 -15.10 16.38 -16.84
N ASP A 264 -15.97 17.38 -16.87
CA ASP A 264 -15.67 18.75 -16.44
C ASP A 264 -15.54 18.92 -14.93
N CYS A 265 -16.03 17.96 -14.13
CA CYS A 265 -15.87 17.91 -12.68
C CYS A 265 -14.67 17.08 -12.21
N ALA A 266 -14.14 16.20 -13.06
CA ALA A 266 -13.11 15.24 -12.66
C ALA A 266 -11.81 15.93 -12.24
N GLU A 267 -11.32 16.88 -13.02
CA GLU A 267 -10.06 17.59 -12.75
C GLU A 267 -10.14 18.42 -11.45
N PRO A 268 -11.16 19.28 -11.21
CA PRO A 268 -11.33 19.98 -9.95
C PRO A 268 -11.35 19.06 -8.73
N LEU A 269 -12.02 17.91 -8.83
CA LEU A 269 -12.08 16.93 -7.73
C LEU A 269 -10.71 16.28 -7.47
N GLN A 270 -9.95 15.91 -8.50
CA GLN A 270 -8.60 15.36 -8.33
C GLN A 270 -7.66 16.36 -7.65
N ILE A 271 -7.75 17.65 -8.01
CA ILE A 271 -7.01 18.72 -7.35
C ILE A 271 -7.47 18.88 -5.89
N ALA A 272 -8.78 18.83 -5.63
CA ALA A 272 -9.30 18.92 -4.27
C ALA A 272 -8.79 17.76 -3.38
N LEU A 273 -8.75 16.54 -3.90
CA LEU A 273 -8.24 15.39 -3.18
C LEU A 273 -6.76 15.55 -2.79
N SER A 274 -5.91 16.05 -3.69
CA SER A 274 -4.51 16.31 -3.36
C SER A 274 -4.34 17.40 -2.29
N ARG A 275 -5.20 18.41 -2.28
CA ARG A 275 -5.20 19.47 -1.24
C ARG A 275 -5.65 18.94 0.11
N ILE A 276 -6.62 18.05 0.14
CA ILE A 276 -7.05 17.34 1.37
C ILE A 276 -5.88 16.54 1.93
N ALA A 277 -5.18 15.76 1.09
CA ALA A 277 -4.00 15.02 1.52
C ALA A 277 -2.88 15.95 2.02
N ARG A 278 -2.65 17.08 1.36
CA ARG A 278 -1.68 18.08 1.80
C ARG A 278 -2.02 18.64 3.17
N HIS A 279 -3.31 18.94 3.43
CA HIS A 279 -3.77 19.43 4.74
C HIS A 279 -3.43 18.44 5.87
N ILE A 280 -3.66 17.13 5.66
CA ILE A 280 -3.31 16.08 6.64
C ILE A 280 -1.79 16.03 6.85
N ALA A 281 -1.01 16.10 5.77
CA ALA A 281 0.45 16.06 5.82
C ALA A 281 1.04 17.27 6.55
N ASP A 282 0.54 18.48 6.26
CA ASP A 282 1.02 19.73 6.88
C ASP A 282 0.69 19.75 8.39
N ALA A 283 -0.48 19.22 8.78
CA ALA A 283 -0.82 19.07 10.20
C ALA A 283 0.15 18.13 10.94
N ALA A 284 0.56 17.03 10.30
CA ALA A 284 1.53 16.09 10.88
C ALA A 284 2.97 16.67 10.95
N GLU A 285 3.34 17.59 10.07
CA GLU A 285 4.65 18.27 10.06
C GLU A 285 4.73 19.45 11.05
N SER A 286 3.58 19.92 11.52
CA SER A 286 3.48 21.09 12.41
C SER A 286 3.40 20.74 13.88
N GLY A 287 3.11 19.49 14.23
CA GLY A 287 3.04 18.96 15.59
C GLY A 287 4.35 18.34 16.00
#